data_1f96157755cc51b40cc667a5ceb9d0cf
#
_entry.id   1f96157755cc51b40cc667a5ceb9d0cf
#
_cell.length_a   1.000
_cell.length_b   1.000
_cell.length_c   1.000
_cell.angle_alpha   90.00
_cell.angle_beta   90.00
_cell.angle_gamma   90.00
#
_symmetry.space_group_name_H-M   'P 1'
#
loop_
_entity.id
_entity.type
_entity.pdbx_description
1 polymer ?
#
loop_
_entity_poly.entity_id
_entity_poly.type
_entity_poly.pdbx_seq_one_letter_code
_entity_poly.pdbx_strand_id
1 'polypeptide(L)'
;MAEMKDSGVAWINTIPKEWKLKKIKYALKNRNENNNPIRSKNILSLTAKQGVIPLEEKEGGGNKPKEDYSAYKLAYPNDIVMNSMNVLSGSVGLSKYFGCVSPVYYMLRPIDGKDDVRYYNYIFQTTVFQRSLLGLGNGILMKESDNGKLNTIRMRIPLDKLGNLLIPVPDSSIQRKIADYLDSIIPNIDMILADIEKQIETLEEYKKSIITEAVTKGLDPDVEMKDSGIEWIGKIPKNWKTNKIKYLFTSGKGLSITKENLIDEGLPVISYGQIHAKTNSGVDINKDLLQFVSYEYQKRNPNCEVKKFDFIFADTSEDYEGCGNGVYKRDNSILFAGYHSIILRAINQKDNRYLAYLFLTDLWRKQIRETASGVKVFSVTQKNLINSSIILPPEDEQNEIANYLDVKCNKIDSIIVDKKKQLETLEQYKKSLIYEYVTGKKSS
;
A
#
# COMPACT_ATOMS: atom_id res chain seq x y z
N MET A 1 -37.75 -9.05 12.87
CA MET A 1 -36.44 -9.72 12.95
C MET A 1 -36.66 -11.16 13.34
N ALA A 2 -35.96 -12.11 12.75
CA ALA A 2 -36.05 -13.51 13.15
C ALA A 2 -35.56 -13.69 14.60
N GLU A 3 -36.17 -14.61 15.33
CA GLU A 3 -35.73 -14.96 16.69
C GLU A 3 -34.36 -15.65 16.61
N MET A 4 -33.38 -15.16 17.37
CA MET A 4 -31.99 -15.62 17.33
C MET A 4 -31.73 -16.64 18.44
N LYS A 5 -30.78 -17.58 18.19
CA LYS A 5 -30.22 -18.52 19.17
C LYS A 5 -28.71 -18.47 19.15
N ASP A 6 -28.08 -18.80 20.28
CA ASP A 6 -26.64 -19.02 20.31
C ASP A 6 -26.27 -20.22 19.41
N SER A 7 -25.26 -20.05 18.58
CA SER A 7 -24.74 -21.09 17.70
C SER A 7 -23.79 -22.06 18.41
N GLY A 8 -23.23 -21.68 19.54
CA GLY A 8 -22.12 -22.39 20.19
C GLY A 8 -20.80 -22.35 19.39
N VAL A 9 -20.73 -21.52 18.35
CA VAL A 9 -19.55 -21.40 17.47
C VAL A 9 -19.04 -19.96 17.52
N ALA A 10 -17.83 -19.76 18.03
CA ALA A 10 -17.29 -18.44 18.32
C ALA A 10 -17.29 -17.47 17.13
N TRP A 11 -16.97 -17.92 15.91
CA TRP A 11 -16.95 -17.04 14.75
C TRP A 11 -18.35 -16.66 14.23
N ILE A 12 -19.38 -17.47 14.55
CA ILE A 12 -20.76 -17.22 14.14
C ILE A 12 -21.50 -16.39 15.19
N ASN A 13 -21.31 -16.71 16.48
CA ASN A 13 -22.00 -16.17 17.63
C ASN A 13 -23.50 -16.58 17.63
N THR A 14 -24.37 -15.79 17.03
CA THR A 14 -25.82 -16.08 16.97
C THR A 14 -26.30 -16.32 15.55
N ILE A 15 -27.35 -17.15 15.40
CA ILE A 15 -28.06 -17.44 14.14
C ILE A 15 -29.57 -17.44 14.35
N PRO A 16 -30.40 -17.28 13.31
CA PRO A 16 -31.83 -17.50 13.41
C PRO A 16 -32.17 -18.90 13.97
N LYS A 17 -33.18 -18.99 14.81
CA LYS A 17 -33.58 -20.25 15.46
C LYS A 17 -33.86 -21.38 14.46
N GLU A 18 -34.39 -21.05 13.30
CA GLU A 18 -34.74 -22.00 12.24
C GLU A 18 -33.52 -22.53 11.48
N TRP A 19 -32.38 -21.83 11.54
CA TRP A 19 -31.19 -22.24 10.81
C TRP A 19 -30.50 -23.42 11.49
N LYS A 20 -29.91 -24.30 10.67
CA LYS A 20 -29.14 -25.45 11.10
C LYS A 20 -27.66 -25.18 11.01
N LEU A 21 -26.89 -25.78 11.91
CA LEU A 21 -25.44 -25.88 11.78
C LEU A 21 -25.10 -27.24 11.19
N LYS A 22 -24.23 -27.23 10.17
CA LYS A 22 -23.70 -28.49 9.62
C LYS A 22 -22.17 -28.41 9.60
N LYS A 23 -21.51 -29.54 9.79
CA LYS A 23 -20.06 -29.62 9.49
C LYS A 23 -19.86 -29.47 7.98
N ILE A 24 -18.79 -28.77 7.57
CA ILE A 24 -18.50 -28.52 6.16
C ILE A 24 -18.52 -29.83 5.35
N LYS A 25 -17.96 -30.92 5.87
CA LYS A 25 -17.93 -32.23 5.18
C LYS A 25 -19.31 -32.84 4.90
N TYR A 26 -20.37 -32.34 5.59
CA TYR A 26 -21.75 -32.77 5.36
C TYR A 26 -22.58 -31.81 4.49
N ALA A 27 -22.01 -30.61 4.23
CA ALA A 27 -22.59 -29.64 3.32
C ALA A 27 -21.89 -29.64 1.97
N LEU A 28 -20.56 -29.79 1.97
CA LEU A 28 -19.72 -29.71 0.78
C LEU A 28 -18.86 -30.96 0.64
N LYS A 29 -18.64 -31.36 -0.62
CA LYS A 29 -17.68 -32.39 -1.00
C LYS A 29 -16.53 -31.81 -1.82
N ASN A 30 -15.33 -32.35 -1.62
CA ASN A 30 -14.15 -31.97 -2.40
C ASN A 30 -14.09 -32.81 -3.67
N ARG A 31 -14.02 -32.13 -4.83
CA ARG A 31 -13.64 -32.76 -6.10
C ARG A 31 -12.13 -32.91 -6.13
N ASN A 32 -11.64 -34.12 -6.11
CA ASN A 32 -10.21 -34.41 -6.15
C ASN A 32 -9.86 -35.13 -7.47
N GLU A 33 -10.05 -34.43 -8.57
CA GLU A 33 -9.88 -34.95 -9.92
C GLU A 33 -8.58 -34.44 -10.50
N ASN A 34 -7.68 -35.36 -10.90
CA ASN A 34 -6.41 -35.02 -11.53
C ASN A 34 -6.61 -34.77 -13.02
N ASN A 35 -5.74 -33.93 -13.60
CA ASN A 35 -5.69 -33.67 -15.04
C ASN A 35 -4.89 -34.73 -15.79
N ASN A 36 -5.09 -36.00 -15.43
CA ASN A 36 -4.45 -37.16 -16.09
C ASN A 36 -5.53 -38.22 -16.40
N PRO A 37 -5.82 -38.49 -17.70
CA PRO A 37 -5.20 -37.89 -18.88
C PRO A 37 -5.47 -36.37 -18.97
N ILE A 38 -4.57 -35.65 -19.72
CA ILE A 38 -4.69 -34.16 -19.82
C ILE A 38 -5.98 -33.84 -20.55
N ARG A 39 -6.89 -33.13 -19.83
CA ARG A 39 -8.18 -32.66 -20.33
C ARG A 39 -8.25 -31.14 -20.48
N SER A 40 -7.36 -30.42 -19.80
CA SER A 40 -7.26 -28.98 -19.92
C SER A 40 -5.79 -28.54 -19.85
N LYS A 41 -5.46 -27.53 -20.67
CA LYS A 41 -4.20 -26.79 -20.59
C LYS A 41 -4.44 -25.37 -20.07
N ASN A 42 -5.72 -24.99 -19.85
CA ASN A 42 -6.08 -23.70 -19.28
C ASN A 42 -5.74 -23.67 -17.79
N ILE A 43 -4.63 -23.01 -17.45
CA ILE A 43 -4.21 -22.85 -16.05
C ILE A 43 -5.02 -21.73 -15.41
N LEU A 44 -5.67 -22.04 -14.30
CA LEU A 44 -6.41 -21.08 -13.51
C LEU A 44 -5.60 -20.63 -12.29
N SER A 45 -5.57 -19.34 -12.08
CA SER A 45 -4.96 -18.72 -10.91
C SER A 45 -6.06 -18.28 -9.92
N LEU A 46 -5.77 -18.41 -8.65
CA LEU A 46 -6.64 -17.93 -7.57
C LEU A 46 -6.01 -16.71 -6.93
N THR A 47 -6.70 -15.58 -7.01
CA THR A 47 -6.29 -14.30 -6.41
C THR A 47 -7.27 -13.88 -5.32
N ALA A 48 -6.80 -13.12 -4.33
CA ALA A 48 -7.66 -12.65 -3.23
C ALA A 48 -8.65 -11.55 -3.69
N LYS A 49 -8.31 -10.79 -4.76
CA LYS A 49 -9.14 -9.69 -5.27
C LYS A 49 -10.12 -10.15 -6.35
N GLN A 50 -9.67 -10.96 -7.32
CA GLN A 50 -10.45 -11.32 -8.52
C GLN A 50 -11.03 -12.75 -8.46
N GLY A 51 -10.73 -13.50 -7.37
CA GLY A 51 -11.12 -14.91 -7.29
C GLY A 51 -10.37 -15.78 -8.28
N VAL A 52 -11.09 -16.69 -8.98
CA VAL A 52 -10.53 -17.62 -9.96
C VAL A 52 -10.56 -17.00 -11.34
N ILE A 53 -9.38 -16.85 -11.94
CA ILE A 53 -9.18 -16.26 -13.28
C ILE A 53 -8.19 -17.12 -14.09
N PRO A 54 -8.21 -17.06 -15.42
CA PRO A 54 -7.13 -17.59 -16.25
C PRO A 54 -5.78 -16.98 -15.85
N LEU A 55 -4.72 -17.80 -15.87
CA LEU A 55 -3.39 -17.33 -15.49
C LEU A 55 -2.89 -16.16 -16.36
N GLU A 56 -3.31 -16.13 -17.62
CA GLU A 56 -2.95 -15.10 -18.60
C GLU A 56 -3.53 -13.70 -18.23
N GLU A 57 -4.65 -13.69 -17.50
CA GLU A 57 -5.30 -12.46 -17.03
C GLU A 57 -4.75 -11.95 -15.68
N LYS A 58 -3.82 -12.73 -15.09
CA LYS A 58 -3.27 -12.39 -13.78
C LYS A 58 -2.20 -11.30 -13.90
N GLU A 59 -2.48 -10.15 -13.33
CA GLU A 59 -1.50 -9.09 -13.13
C GLU A 59 -0.58 -9.40 -11.95
N GLY A 60 0.69 -9.01 -12.08
CA GLY A 60 1.69 -9.15 -11.03
C GLY A 60 2.41 -10.51 -11.00
N GLY A 61 3.32 -10.67 -10.06
CA GLY A 61 4.18 -11.85 -9.93
C GLY A 61 3.46 -13.08 -9.37
N GLY A 62 4.12 -14.20 -9.41
CA GLY A 62 3.68 -15.47 -8.84
C GLY A 62 4.63 -16.60 -9.20
N ASN A 63 4.36 -17.81 -8.69
CA ASN A 63 5.13 -18.98 -9.08
C ASN A 63 4.91 -19.28 -10.57
N LYS A 64 6.00 -19.58 -11.28
CA LYS A 64 5.93 -20.05 -12.66
C LYS A 64 5.09 -21.33 -12.73
N PRO A 65 4.22 -21.47 -13.72
CA PRO A 65 3.45 -22.69 -13.92
C PRO A 65 4.40 -23.88 -14.18
N LYS A 66 3.98 -25.07 -13.79
CA LYS A 66 4.68 -26.31 -14.14
C LYS A 66 4.42 -26.64 -15.61
N GLU A 67 5.42 -27.12 -16.30
CA GLU A 67 5.29 -27.58 -17.69
C GLU A 67 4.45 -28.87 -17.85
N ASP A 68 4.46 -29.72 -16.82
CA ASP A 68 3.65 -30.92 -16.77
C ASP A 68 2.22 -30.61 -16.31
N TYR A 69 1.31 -30.52 -17.27
CA TYR A 69 -0.11 -30.31 -17.02
C TYR A 69 -0.80 -31.48 -16.31
N SER A 70 -0.26 -32.70 -16.36
CA SER A 70 -0.83 -33.88 -15.68
C SER A 70 -0.71 -33.78 -14.17
N ALA A 71 0.25 -32.97 -13.66
CA ALA A 71 0.46 -32.74 -12.23
C ALA A 71 -0.58 -31.80 -11.59
N TYR A 72 -1.49 -31.25 -12.37
CA TYR A 72 -2.54 -30.33 -11.88
C TYR A 72 -3.82 -31.12 -11.54
N LYS A 73 -4.70 -30.44 -10.79
CA LYS A 73 -6.09 -30.88 -10.58
C LYS A 73 -7.05 -30.10 -11.47
N LEU A 74 -8.22 -30.66 -11.70
CA LEU A 74 -9.27 -30.01 -12.50
C LEU A 74 -10.23 -29.23 -11.59
N ALA A 75 -10.54 -28.01 -12.02
CA ALA A 75 -11.60 -27.18 -11.49
C ALA A 75 -12.66 -26.93 -12.57
N TYR A 76 -13.91 -26.91 -12.17
CA TYR A 76 -15.06 -26.72 -13.05
C TYR A 76 -15.83 -25.45 -12.68
N PRO A 77 -16.66 -24.94 -13.61
CA PRO A 77 -17.61 -23.90 -13.23
C PRO A 77 -18.42 -24.31 -12.00
N ASN A 78 -18.63 -23.36 -11.10
CA ASN A 78 -19.30 -23.56 -9.81
C ASN A 78 -18.55 -24.45 -8.78
N ASP A 79 -17.28 -24.75 -8.98
CA ASP A 79 -16.45 -25.23 -7.88
C ASP A 79 -15.95 -24.04 -7.06
N ILE A 80 -16.03 -24.09 -5.75
CA ILE A 80 -15.34 -23.17 -4.84
C ILE A 80 -13.89 -23.64 -4.78
N VAL A 81 -13.00 -22.85 -5.39
CA VAL A 81 -11.55 -23.12 -5.39
C VAL A 81 -10.93 -22.45 -4.18
N MET A 82 -10.29 -23.22 -3.33
CA MET A 82 -9.66 -22.75 -2.10
C MET A 82 -8.18 -23.13 -2.07
N ASN A 83 -7.31 -22.16 -1.88
CA ASN A 83 -5.90 -22.43 -1.63
C ASN A 83 -5.69 -22.82 -0.18
N SER A 84 -5.42 -24.11 0.07
CA SER A 84 -5.23 -24.63 1.42
C SER A 84 -4.09 -23.99 2.21
N MET A 85 -3.15 -23.31 1.54
CA MET A 85 -2.00 -22.65 2.15
C MET A 85 -2.20 -21.17 2.41
N ASN A 86 -3.12 -20.52 1.66
CA ASN A 86 -3.33 -19.06 1.71
C ASN A 86 -4.80 -18.68 1.97
N VAL A 87 -5.61 -19.62 2.47
CA VAL A 87 -7.02 -19.35 2.77
C VAL A 87 -7.21 -18.26 3.82
N LEU A 88 -6.26 -18.12 4.75
CA LEU A 88 -6.24 -17.06 5.77
C LEU A 88 -6.09 -15.64 5.18
N SER A 89 -5.50 -15.53 4.00
CA SER A 89 -5.37 -14.27 3.26
C SER A 89 -6.45 -14.10 2.18
N GLY A 90 -7.56 -14.84 2.29
CA GLY A 90 -8.70 -14.69 1.39
C GLY A 90 -8.57 -15.39 0.05
N SER A 91 -7.60 -16.31 -0.11
CA SER A 91 -7.44 -17.07 -1.36
C SER A 91 -8.52 -18.15 -1.48
N VAL A 92 -9.75 -17.73 -1.75
CA VAL A 92 -10.92 -18.56 -2.04
C VAL A 92 -11.82 -17.84 -3.05
N GLY A 93 -12.40 -18.58 -3.98
CA GLY A 93 -13.28 -18.00 -5.00
C GLY A 93 -14.06 -19.05 -5.77
N LEU A 94 -15.18 -18.64 -6.34
CA LEU A 94 -16.01 -19.47 -7.19
C LEU A 94 -15.43 -19.45 -8.62
N SER A 95 -15.20 -20.65 -9.19
CA SER A 95 -14.72 -20.75 -10.56
C SER A 95 -15.86 -20.53 -11.56
N LYS A 96 -15.61 -19.71 -12.56
CA LYS A 96 -16.44 -19.56 -13.76
C LYS A 96 -15.93 -20.41 -14.92
N TYR A 97 -14.74 -20.99 -14.77
CA TYR A 97 -13.98 -21.63 -15.84
C TYR A 97 -13.80 -23.12 -15.60
N PHE A 98 -13.68 -23.86 -16.70
CA PHE A 98 -13.08 -25.19 -16.70
C PHE A 98 -11.58 -25.05 -16.98
N GLY A 99 -10.76 -25.62 -16.09
CA GLY A 99 -9.32 -25.53 -16.23
C GLY A 99 -8.58 -26.34 -15.17
N CYS A 100 -7.25 -26.19 -15.18
CA CYS A 100 -6.40 -26.86 -14.22
C CYS A 100 -5.85 -25.89 -13.17
N VAL A 101 -5.81 -26.35 -11.90
CA VAL A 101 -5.40 -25.61 -10.73
C VAL A 101 -4.31 -26.37 -9.97
N SER A 102 -3.58 -25.65 -9.12
CA SER A 102 -2.54 -26.24 -8.28
C SER A 102 -3.03 -27.46 -7.49
N PRO A 103 -2.21 -28.52 -7.37
CA PRO A 103 -2.58 -29.74 -6.62
C PRO A 103 -2.87 -29.50 -5.14
N VAL A 104 -2.39 -28.39 -4.58
CA VAL A 104 -2.65 -28.04 -3.17
C VAL A 104 -4.02 -27.37 -2.94
N TYR A 105 -4.77 -27.10 -4.01
CA TYR A 105 -6.09 -26.47 -3.90
C TYR A 105 -7.18 -27.51 -3.64
N TYR A 106 -8.24 -27.07 -2.95
CA TYR A 106 -9.47 -27.81 -2.77
C TYR A 106 -10.54 -27.22 -3.71
N MET A 107 -11.31 -28.11 -4.34
CA MET A 107 -12.48 -27.78 -5.17
C MET A 107 -13.72 -28.25 -4.45
N LEU A 108 -14.37 -27.35 -3.72
CA LEU A 108 -15.53 -27.66 -2.89
C LEU A 108 -16.82 -27.38 -3.68
N ARG A 109 -17.80 -28.28 -3.55
CA ARG A 109 -19.13 -28.11 -4.15
C ARG A 109 -20.21 -28.69 -3.22
N PRO A 110 -21.43 -28.15 -3.26
CA PRO A 110 -22.52 -28.67 -2.47
C PRO A 110 -22.76 -30.19 -2.69
N ILE A 111 -23.07 -30.88 -1.62
CA ILE A 111 -23.49 -32.31 -1.67
C ILE A 111 -24.94 -32.38 -2.15
N ASP A 112 -25.80 -31.51 -1.62
CA ASP A 112 -27.19 -31.37 -2.07
C ASP A 112 -27.20 -30.45 -3.31
N GLY A 113 -27.73 -30.95 -4.41
CA GLY A 113 -27.83 -30.18 -5.67
C GLY A 113 -28.82 -29.02 -5.61
N LYS A 114 -29.61 -28.89 -4.53
CA LYS A 114 -30.53 -27.77 -4.28
C LYS A 114 -29.84 -26.57 -3.63
N ASP A 115 -28.74 -26.82 -2.91
CA ASP A 115 -27.98 -25.78 -2.20
C ASP A 115 -27.29 -24.83 -3.17
N ASP A 116 -27.26 -23.55 -2.82
CA ASP A 116 -26.59 -22.52 -3.62
C ASP A 116 -25.09 -22.40 -3.26
N VAL A 117 -24.23 -22.73 -4.21
CA VAL A 117 -22.78 -22.72 -4.03
C VAL A 117 -22.23 -21.34 -3.71
N ARG A 118 -22.88 -20.26 -4.23
CA ARG A 118 -22.48 -18.87 -4.00
C ARG A 118 -22.59 -18.50 -2.52
N TYR A 119 -23.64 -18.99 -1.84
CA TYR A 119 -23.82 -18.80 -0.40
C TYR A 119 -22.62 -19.34 0.40
N TYR A 120 -22.18 -20.55 0.09
CA TYR A 120 -21.00 -21.14 0.74
C TYR A 120 -19.71 -20.40 0.39
N ASN A 121 -19.55 -19.93 -0.84
CA ASN A 121 -18.43 -19.11 -1.25
C ASN A 121 -18.35 -17.82 -0.40
N TYR A 122 -19.47 -17.15 -0.15
CA TYR A 122 -19.52 -15.97 0.71
C TYR A 122 -19.12 -16.28 2.17
N ILE A 123 -19.52 -17.44 2.73
CA ILE A 123 -19.05 -17.85 4.06
C ILE A 123 -17.52 -17.89 4.10
N PHE A 124 -16.89 -18.53 3.13
CA PHE A 124 -15.42 -18.66 3.08
C PHE A 124 -14.69 -17.34 2.84
N GLN A 125 -15.36 -16.35 2.28
CA GLN A 125 -14.82 -15.01 2.10
C GLN A 125 -14.88 -14.14 3.35
N THR A 126 -15.64 -14.52 4.38
CA THR A 126 -15.70 -13.74 5.62
C THR A 126 -14.38 -13.82 6.40
N THR A 127 -13.86 -12.67 6.82
CA THR A 127 -12.61 -12.60 7.60
C THR A 127 -12.72 -13.32 8.95
N VAL A 128 -13.92 -13.35 9.55
CA VAL A 128 -14.18 -14.07 10.82
C VAL A 128 -14.08 -15.57 10.64
N PHE A 129 -14.63 -16.13 9.54
CA PHE A 129 -14.42 -17.54 9.21
C PHE A 129 -12.94 -17.84 8.95
N GLN A 130 -12.26 -17.02 8.15
CA GLN A 130 -10.84 -17.19 7.85
C GLN A 130 -10.00 -17.17 9.14
N ARG A 131 -10.28 -16.26 10.06
CA ARG A 131 -9.62 -16.22 11.37
C ARG A 131 -9.91 -17.45 12.23
N SER A 132 -11.09 -18.07 12.11
CA SER A 132 -11.41 -19.32 12.82
C SER A 132 -10.54 -20.51 12.39
N LEU A 133 -9.88 -20.41 11.24
CA LEU A 133 -8.92 -21.40 10.75
C LEU A 133 -7.53 -21.31 11.41
N LEU A 134 -7.26 -20.22 12.17
CA LEU A 134 -6.04 -20.08 12.97
C LEU A 134 -5.98 -21.23 13.98
N GLY A 135 -4.82 -21.88 14.06
CA GLY A 135 -4.63 -23.05 14.92
C GLY A 135 -5.04 -24.41 14.31
N LEU A 136 -5.72 -24.44 13.17
CA LEU A 136 -6.04 -25.69 12.47
C LEU A 136 -4.93 -26.15 11.52
N GLY A 137 -4.06 -25.25 11.12
CA GLY A 137 -3.02 -25.51 10.13
C GLY A 137 -1.84 -26.28 10.68
N ASN A 138 -1.24 -27.07 9.79
CA ASN A 138 0.04 -27.72 10.03
C ASN A 138 1.14 -26.86 9.34
N GLY A 139 2.11 -26.34 10.11
CA GLY A 139 3.19 -25.49 9.58
C GLY A 139 3.74 -24.49 10.61
N ILE A 140 4.71 -23.68 10.21
CA ILE A 140 5.42 -22.76 11.07
C ILE A 140 4.58 -21.51 11.37
N LEU A 141 4.61 -21.06 12.62
CA LEU A 141 3.89 -19.95 13.21
C LEU A 141 3.98 -18.62 12.39
N MET A 142 2.85 -17.92 12.35
CA MET A 142 2.72 -16.59 11.74
C MET A 142 3.34 -15.52 12.62
N LYS A 143 4.04 -14.56 11.99
CA LYS A 143 4.34 -13.26 12.61
C LYS A 143 3.33 -12.23 12.09
N GLU A 144 2.68 -11.54 12.99
CA GLU A 144 1.93 -10.34 12.68
C GLU A 144 2.94 -9.20 12.41
N SER A 145 2.80 -8.51 11.29
CA SER A 145 3.58 -7.31 11.03
C SER A 145 2.99 -6.13 11.82
N ASP A 146 3.80 -5.12 12.11
CA ASP A 146 3.43 -3.94 12.91
C ASP A 146 2.18 -3.19 12.42
N ASN A 147 1.71 -3.48 11.23
CA ASN A 147 0.48 -2.94 10.63
C ASN A 147 -0.71 -3.93 10.65
N GLY A 148 -0.68 -4.96 11.48
CA GLY A 148 -1.75 -5.95 11.63
C GLY A 148 -1.92 -6.93 10.46
N LYS A 149 -1.00 -6.94 9.51
CA LYS A 149 -1.02 -7.85 8.36
C LYS A 149 -0.30 -9.13 8.72
N LEU A 150 -1.02 -10.25 8.61
CA LEU A 150 -0.46 -11.58 8.87
C LEU A 150 0.52 -11.96 7.74
N ASN A 151 1.80 -11.98 8.03
CA ASN A 151 2.82 -12.50 7.13
C ASN A 151 2.82 -14.02 7.18
N THR A 152 2.27 -14.64 6.14
CA THR A 152 2.10 -16.09 6.05
C THR A 152 3.42 -16.80 5.80
N ILE A 153 3.89 -17.50 6.79
CA ILE A 153 4.80 -18.62 6.61
C ILE A 153 3.91 -19.85 6.36
N ARG A 154 4.08 -20.50 5.25
CA ARG A 154 3.40 -21.66 4.68
C ARG A 154 2.67 -22.57 5.70
N MET A 155 1.42 -22.26 5.99
CA MET A 155 0.54 -23.07 6.84
C MET A 155 -0.53 -23.74 5.96
N ARG A 156 -0.57 -25.05 5.91
CA ARG A 156 -1.59 -25.80 5.18
C ARG A 156 -2.75 -26.16 6.12
N ILE A 157 -3.97 -25.84 5.75
CA ILE A 157 -5.17 -26.30 6.43
C ILE A 157 -5.55 -27.69 5.88
N PRO A 158 -5.47 -28.76 6.69
CA PRO A 158 -5.89 -30.10 6.26
C PRO A 158 -7.40 -30.15 5.98
N LEU A 159 -7.80 -30.90 4.95
CA LEU A 159 -9.20 -31.00 4.53
C LEU A 159 -10.10 -31.61 5.60
N ASP A 160 -9.60 -32.57 6.34
CA ASP A 160 -10.31 -33.21 7.48
C ASP A 160 -10.60 -32.24 8.60
N LYS A 161 -9.65 -31.39 8.96
CA LYS A 161 -9.83 -30.34 9.96
C LYS A 161 -10.81 -29.27 9.47
N LEU A 162 -10.63 -28.79 8.21
CA LEU A 162 -11.60 -27.88 7.58
C LEU A 162 -13.00 -28.48 7.57
N GLY A 163 -13.11 -29.74 7.16
CA GLY A 163 -14.39 -30.46 7.04
C GLY A 163 -15.14 -30.63 8.36
N ASN A 164 -14.48 -30.55 9.50
CA ASN A 164 -15.09 -30.66 10.81
C ASN A 164 -15.62 -29.33 11.38
N LEU A 165 -15.32 -28.20 10.74
CA LEU A 165 -15.86 -26.89 11.16
C LEU A 165 -17.36 -26.83 10.89
N LEU A 166 -18.05 -26.14 11.81
CA LEU A 166 -19.49 -25.88 11.69
C LEU A 166 -19.73 -24.59 10.91
N ILE A 167 -20.68 -24.65 9.99
CA ILE A 167 -21.19 -23.50 9.21
C ILE A 167 -22.71 -23.42 9.32
N PRO A 168 -23.28 -22.20 9.21
CA PRO A 168 -24.73 -22.03 9.15
C PRO A 168 -25.26 -22.51 7.80
N VAL A 169 -26.35 -23.26 7.80
CA VAL A 169 -26.99 -23.81 6.58
C VAL A 169 -28.47 -23.56 6.68
N PRO A 170 -28.97 -22.44 6.15
CA PRO A 170 -30.40 -22.20 6.00
C PRO A 170 -30.99 -23.04 4.86
N ASP A 171 -32.30 -23.01 4.69
CA ASP A 171 -32.96 -23.64 3.56
C ASP A 171 -32.46 -23.06 2.23
N SER A 172 -32.42 -23.88 1.18
CA SER A 172 -31.86 -23.54 -0.11
C SER A 172 -32.51 -22.30 -0.76
N SER A 173 -33.81 -22.03 -0.46
CA SER A 173 -34.45 -20.78 -0.91
C SER A 173 -33.90 -19.54 -0.24
N ILE A 174 -33.52 -19.61 1.03
CA ILE A 174 -32.88 -18.52 1.77
C ILE A 174 -31.43 -18.35 1.31
N GLN A 175 -30.70 -19.46 1.11
CA GLN A 175 -29.35 -19.41 0.56
C GLN A 175 -29.32 -18.63 -0.77
N ARG A 176 -30.25 -18.92 -1.69
CA ARG A 176 -30.41 -18.27 -2.97
C ARG A 176 -30.70 -16.78 -2.82
N LYS A 177 -31.66 -16.39 -1.99
CA LYS A 177 -31.98 -14.98 -1.74
C LYS A 177 -30.78 -14.21 -1.22
N ILE A 178 -30.03 -14.78 -0.26
CA ILE A 178 -28.80 -14.16 0.28
C ILE A 178 -27.76 -14.03 -0.81
N ALA A 179 -27.52 -15.08 -1.60
CA ALA A 179 -26.55 -15.05 -2.69
C ALA A 179 -26.93 -14.01 -3.77
N ASP A 180 -28.20 -13.99 -4.19
CA ASP A 180 -28.69 -13.01 -5.18
C ASP A 180 -28.55 -11.57 -4.68
N TYR A 181 -28.86 -11.32 -3.41
CA TYR A 181 -28.69 -10.00 -2.80
C TYR A 181 -27.20 -9.60 -2.76
N LEU A 182 -26.33 -10.46 -2.27
CA LEU A 182 -24.90 -10.18 -2.19
C LEU A 182 -24.28 -10.02 -3.58
N ASP A 183 -24.68 -10.85 -4.56
CA ASP A 183 -24.24 -10.72 -5.95
C ASP A 183 -24.69 -9.38 -6.59
N SER A 184 -25.79 -8.81 -6.13
CA SER A 184 -26.26 -7.50 -6.63
C SER A 184 -25.52 -6.32 -5.99
N ILE A 185 -25.13 -6.43 -4.71
CA ILE A 185 -24.58 -5.29 -3.97
C ILE A 185 -23.05 -5.26 -3.94
N ILE A 186 -22.38 -6.42 -3.83
CA ILE A 186 -20.94 -6.50 -3.67
C ILE A 186 -20.18 -5.93 -4.88
N PRO A 187 -20.57 -6.22 -6.14
CA PRO A 187 -19.93 -5.60 -7.31
C PRO A 187 -20.03 -4.07 -7.31
N ASN A 188 -21.15 -3.50 -6.84
CA ASN A 188 -21.31 -2.05 -6.74
C ASN A 188 -20.37 -1.46 -5.69
N ILE A 189 -20.21 -2.12 -4.54
CA ILE A 189 -19.24 -1.70 -3.51
C ILE A 189 -17.83 -1.78 -4.08
N ASP A 190 -17.48 -2.86 -4.80
CA ASP A 190 -16.15 -3.01 -5.40
C ASP A 190 -15.86 -1.95 -6.46
N MET A 191 -16.87 -1.57 -7.24
CA MET A 191 -16.76 -0.48 -8.20
C MET A 191 -16.52 0.88 -7.50
N ILE A 192 -17.22 1.15 -6.41
CA ILE A 192 -17.01 2.38 -5.62
C ILE A 192 -15.61 2.39 -4.99
N LEU A 193 -15.14 1.26 -4.46
CA LEU A 193 -13.79 1.14 -3.92
C LEU A 193 -12.73 1.44 -4.98
N ALA A 194 -12.85 0.85 -6.17
CA ALA A 194 -11.95 1.09 -7.30
C ALA A 194 -11.97 2.55 -7.76
N ASP A 195 -13.16 3.19 -7.77
CA ASP A 195 -13.30 4.60 -8.14
C ASP A 195 -12.61 5.52 -7.10
N ILE A 196 -12.77 5.24 -5.81
CA ILE A 196 -12.08 5.99 -4.75
C ILE A 196 -10.55 5.83 -4.86
N GLU A 197 -10.04 4.61 -5.10
CA GLU A 197 -8.61 4.36 -5.33
C GLU A 197 -8.10 5.21 -6.51
N LYS A 198 -8.81 5.22 -7.63
CA LYS A 198 -8.47 6.02 -8.81
C LYS A 198 -8.50 7.53 -8.54
N GLN A 199 -9.47 7.99 -7.76
CA GLN A 199 -9.57 9.41 -7.38
C GLN A 199 -8.36 9.83 -6.51
N ILE A 200 -7.89 8.96 -5.61
CA ILE A 200 -6.69 9.20 -4.81
C ILE A 200 -5.46 9.34 -5.72
N GLU A 201 -5.28 8.40 -6.65
CA GLU A 201 -4.18 8.43 -7.63
C GLU A 201 -4.20 9.72 -8.46
N THR A 202 -5.38 10.09 -8.99
CA THR A 202 -5.56 11.33 -9.76
C THR A 202 -5.22 12.58 -8.94
N LEU A 203 -5.58 12.62 -7.65
CA LEU A 203 -5.24 13.73 -6.75
C LEU A 203 -3.74 13.81 -6.48
N GLU A 204 -3.06 12.66 -6.32
CA GLU A 204 -1.60 12.61 -6.13
C GLU A 204 -0.88 13.09 -7.41
N GLU A 205 -1.34 12.71 -8.60
CA GLU A 205 -0.80 13.21 -9.88
C GLU A 205 -1.07 14.70 -10.07
N TYR A 206 -2.29 15.16 -9.77
CA TYR A 206 -2.63 16.58 -9.82
C TYR A 206 -1.75 17.41 -8.88
N LYS A 207 -1.50 16.94 -7.65
CA LYS A 207 -0.58 17.59 -6.71
C LYS A 207 0.83 17.74 -7.31
N LYS A 208 1.37 16.68 -7.92
CA LYS A 208 2.68 16.73 -8.59
C LYS A 208 2.69 17.74 -9.74
N SER A 209 1.61 17.79 -10.53
CA SER A 209 1.49 18.71 -11.67
C SER A 209 1.47 20.16 -11.23
N ILE A 210 0.63 20.53 -10.26
CA ILE A 210 0.54 21.91 -9.78
C ILE A 210 1.85 22.39 -9.12
N ILE A 211 2.54 21.50 -8.38
CA ILE A 211 3.87 21.81 -7.82
C ILE A 211 4.83 22.11 -8.96
N THR A 212 4.94 21.21 -9.95
CA THR A 212 5.87 21.34 -11.06
C THR A 212 5.59 22.61 -11.85
N GLU A 213 4.33 22.89 -12.15
CA GLU A 213 3.95 24.08 -12.91
C GLU A 213 4.27 25.37 -12.14
N ALA A 214 3.88 25.47 -10.88
CA ALA A 214 4.13 26.67 -10.09
C ALA A 214 5.62 26.95 -9.89
N VAL A 215 6.44 25.90 -9.64
CA VAL A 215 7.90 26.10 -9.43
C VAL A 215 8.72 26.23 -10.70
N THR A 216 8.13 26.03 -11.89
CA THR A 216 8.86 26.15 -13.17
C THR A 216 8.37 27.29 -14.05
N LYS A 217 7.08 27.67 -13.91
CA LYS A 217 6.43 28.68 -14.76
C LYS A 217 5.89 29.89 -13.98
N GLY A 218 5.83 29.80 -12.63
CA GLY A 218 5.22 30.83 -11.79
C GLY A 218 3.70 30.66 -11.69
N LEU A 219 3.03 31.68 -11.18
CA LEU A 219 1.57 31.70 -10.98
C LEU A 219 0.83 32.51 -12.05
N ASP A 220 1.54 33.33 -12.81
CA ASP A 220 0.98 34.12 -13.91
C ASP A 220 1.09 33.34 -15.23
N PRO A 221 -0.04 32.93 -15.84
CA PRO A 221 -0.03 32.17 -17.11
C PRO A 221 0.45 33.01 -18.32
N ASP A 222 0.38 34.33 -18.23
CA ASP A 222 0.67 35.25 -19.34
C ASP A 222 2.11 35.80 -19.27
N VAL A 223 2.94 35.30 -18.34
CA VAL A 223 4.32 35.76 -18.15
C VAL A 223 5.19 35.45 -19.39
N GLU A 224 6.00 36.44 -19.79
CA GLU A 224 6.97 36.25 -20.90
C GLU A 224 8.04 35.23 -20.50
N MET A 225 8.23 34.21 -21.34
CA MET A 225 9.16 33.08 -21.10
C MET A 225 10.47 33.27 -21.85
N LYS A 226 11.57 32.76 -21.26
CA LYS A 226 12.89 32.62 -21.89
C LYS A 226 13.42 31.20 -21.73
N ASP A 227 14.38 30.81 -22.55
CA ASP A 227 15.16 29.59 -22.35
C ASP A 227 15.95 29.67 -21.05
N SER A 228 15.89 28.65 -20.23
CA SER A 228 16.65 28.57 -18.97
C SER A 228 18.15 28.29 -19.19
N GLY A 229 18.51 27.75 -20.34
CA GLY A 229 19.83 27.18 -20.61
C GLY A 229 20.08 25.85 -19.89
N ILE A 230 19.05 25.24 -19.33
CA ILE A 230 19.10 23.95 -18.62
C ILE A 230 18.11 22.99 -19.29
N GLU A 231 18.62 21.93 -19.91
CA GLU A 231 17.85 21.01 -20.76
C GLU A 231 16.59 20.44 -20.09
N TRP A 232 16.71 20.01 -18.84
CA TRP A 232 15.59 19.39 -18.10
C TRP A 232 14.52 20.38 -17.65
N ILE A 233 14.80 21.70 -17.63
CA ILE A 233 13.85 22.76 -17.26
C ILE A 233 13.12 23.29 -18.51
N GLY A 234 13.85 23.53 -19.60
CA GLY A 234 13.36 24.19 -20.77
C GLY A 234 13.14 25.70 -20.55
N LYS A 235 11.90 26.19 -20.74
CA LYS A 235 11.58 27.60 -20.60
C LYS A 235 11.16 27.97 -19.18
N ILE A 236 11.58 29.16 -18.73
CA ILE A 236 11.23 29.77 -17.44
C ILE A 236 10.77 31.23 -17.64
N PRO A 237 10.08 31.86 -16.68
CA PRO A 237 9.77 33.30 -16.73
C PRO A 237 11.01 34.16 -16.95
N LYS A 238 10.89 35.20 -17.75
CA LYS A 238 12.02 36.05 -18.21
C LYS A 238 12.80 36.70 -17.06
N ASN A 239 12.10 37.04 -15.98
CA ASN A 239 12.68 37.64 -14.77
C ASN A 239 13.38 36.65 -13.84
N TRP A 240 13.21 35.33 -14.05
CA TRP A 240 13.84 34.29 -13.22
C TRP A 240 15.32 34.09 -13.58
N LYS A 241 16.08 33.61 -12.60
CA LYS A 241 17.53 33.33 -12.75
C LYS A 241 17.79 31.84 -12.57
N THR A 242 18.82 31.34 -13.23
CA THR A 242 19.38 30.01 -12.96
C THR A 242 20.59 30.14 -12.04
N ASN A 243 20.78 29.19 -11.14
CA ASN A 243 21.87 29.17 -10.19
C ASN A 243 22.28 27.74 -9.85
N LYS A 244 23.28 27.55 -9.03
CA LYS A 244 23.66 26.26 -8.43
C LYS A 244 23.50 26.32 -6.93
N ILE A 245 23.15 25.15 -6.34
CA ILE A 245 22.93 25.02 -4.89
C ILE A 245 24.10 25.56 -4.08
N LYS A 246 25.32 25.31 -4.50
CA LYS A 246 26.58 25.76 -3.82
C LYS A 246 26.67 27.26 -3.54
N TYR A 247 25.89 28.08 -4.24
CA TYR A 247 25.90 29.54 -4.01
C TYR A 247 24.88 29.98 -2.95
N LEU A 248 23.98 29.08 -2.55
CA LEU A 248 22.98 29.36 -1.54
C LEU A 248 23.18 28.52 -0.27
N PHE A 249 23.85 27.39 -0.39
CA PHE A 249 24.02 26.42 0.69
C PHE A 249 25.45 25.91 0.78
N THR A 250 25.90 25.68 1.99
CA THR A 250 27.04 24.80 2.29
C THR A 250 26.54 23.39 2.56
N SER A 251 27.38 22.37 2.34
CA SER A 251 27.02 20.98 2.62
C SER A 251 27.76 20.40 3.80
N GLY A 252 27.09 19.57 4.57
CA GLY A 252 27.63 18.81 5.69
C GLY A 252 27.17 17.37 5.66
N LYS A 253 27.74 16.54 6.53
CA LYS A 253 27.29 15.16 6.75
C LYS A 253 26.47 15.07 8.03
N GLY A 254 25.54 14.14 8.08
CA GLY A 254 24.90 13.73 9.32
C GLY A 254 25.82 12.94 10.23
N LEU A 255 25.28 12.53 11.38
CA LEU A 255 26.00 11.74 12.40
C LEU A 255 26.50 10.42 11.82
N SER A 256 27.75 10.09 12.13
CA SER A 256 28.33 8.77 11.85
C SER A 256 27.89 7.76 12.93
N ILE A 257 26.64 7.32 12.83
CA ILE A 257 26.00 6.38 13.75
C ILE A 257 25.45 5.16 12.99
N THR A 258 25.09 4.12 13.72
CA THR A 258 24.37 2.95 13.22
C THR A 258 23.02 2.83 13.95
N LYS A 259 22.20 1.84 13.57
CA LYS A 259 20.93 1.55 14.27
C LYS A 259 21.14 1.21 15.76
N GLU A 260 22.29 0.69 16.14
CA GLU A 260 22.63 0.34 17.52
C GLU A 260 22.82 1.56 18.42
N ASN A 261 23.06 2.75 17.84
CA ASN A 261 23.20 4.00 18.58
C ASN A 261 21.84 4.69 18.86
N LEU A 262 20.76 4.14 18.30
CA LEU A 262 19.42 4.66 18.50
C LEU A 262 18.90 4.20 19.88
N ILE A 263 18.21 5.10 20.56
CA ILE A 263 17.61 4.92 21.88
C ILE A 263 16.16 5.39 21.88
N ASP A 264 15.40 5.03 22.91
CA ASP A 264 13.97 5.35 22.97
C ASP A 264 13.72 6.84 23.25
N GLU A 265 14.60 7.53 23.97
CA GLU A 265 14.47 8.94 24.33
C GLU A 265 15.82 9.65 24.26
N GLY A 266 15.86 10.90 23.74
CA GLY A 266 17.12 11.65 23.62
C GLY A 266 17.02 12.82 22.65
N LEU A 267 18.12 13.10 21.94
CA LEU A 267 18.14 14.07 20.86
C LEU A 267 17.42 13.53 19.65
N PRO A 268 16.42 14.26 19.09
CA PRO A 268 15.73 13.84 17.89
C PRO A 268 16.67 13.81 16.69
N VAL A 269 16.61 12.72 15.93
CA VAL A 269 17.43 12.47 14.76
C VAL A 269 16.58 11.95 13.60
N ILE A 270 16.91 12.36 12.39
CA ILE A 270 16.33 11.86 11.14
C ILE A 270 17.43 11.29 10.24
N SER A 271 17.27 10.05 9.78
CA SER A 271 18.21 9.34 8.92
C SER A 271 17.58 9.05 7.56
N TYR A 272 18.32 8.48 6.63
CA TYR A 272 17.86 8.23 5.26
C TYR A 272 16.53 7.45 5.20
N GLY A 273 16.32 6.46 6.05
CA GLY A 273 15.09 5.66 6.06
C GLY A 273 13.83 6.48 6.35
N GLN A 274 13.92 7.45 7.28
CA GLN A 274 12.83 8.38 7.57
C GLN A 274 12.63 9.40 6.46
N ILE A 275 13.72 9.84 5.81
CA ILE A 275 13.65 10.75 4.65
C ILE A 275 12.90 10.08 3.49
N HIS A 276 13.10 8.78 3.28
CA HIS A 276 12.40 8.00 2.24
C HIS A 276 10.98 7.56 2.62
N ALA A 277 10.55 7.78 3.87
CA ALA A 277 9.22 7.36 4.29
C ALA A 277 8.12 8.05 3.46
N LYS A 278 7.15 7.29 2.98
CA LYS A 278 6.03 7.80 2.17
C LYS A 278 5.17 8.85 2.90
N THR A 279 5.20 8.84 4.23
CA THR A 279 4.50 9.81 5.07
C THR A 279 5.26 11.12 5.24
N ASN A 280 6.46 11.24 4.66
CA ASN A 280 7.24 12.47 4.67
C ASN A 280 6.91 13.32 3.44
N SER A 281 6.44 14.54 3.67
CA SER A 281 6.03 15.45 2.58
C SER A 281 7.20 16.05 1.80
N GLY A 282 8.41 16.01 2.35
CA GLY A 282 9.60 16.69 1.80
C GLY A 282 9.65 18.19 2.08
N VAL A 283 8.52 18.88 2.18
CA VAL A 283 8.43 20.31 2.50
C VAL A 283 8.33 20.59 4.00
N ASP A 284 8.20 19.55 4.80
CA ASP A 284 8.24 19.58 6.25
C ASP A 284 8.73 18.23 6.78
N ILE A 285 9.11 18.19 8.05
CA ILE A 285 9.59 16.98 8.72
C ILE A 285 8.44 16.36 9.50
N ASN A 286 8.09 15.13 9.17
CA ASN A 286 7.12 14.37 9.95
C ASN A 286 7.74 13.97 11.31
N LYS A 287 7.25 14.58 12.39
CA LYS A 287 7.77 14.36 13.75
C LYS A 287 7.55 12.94 14.27
N ASP A 288 6.54 12.25 13.78
CA ASP A 288 6.23 10.87 14.17
C ASP A 288 7.28 9.86 13.65
N LEU A 289 8.11 10.29 12.70
CA LEU A 289 9.19 9.47 12.14
C LEU A 289 10.53 9.66 12.87
N LEU A 290 10.63 10.63 13.78
CA LEU A 290 11.88 10.93 14.48
C LEU A 290 12.32 9.75 15.35
N GLN A 291 13.62 9.51 15.33
CA GLN A 291 14.31 8.58 16.22
C GLN A 291 15.16 9.41 17.21
N PHE A 292 15.80 8.76 18.16
CA PHE A 292 16.56 9.46 19.18
C PHE A 292 17.95 8.88 19.34
N VAL A 293 18.89 9.78 19.74
CA VAL A 293 20.27 9.43 20.08
C VAL A 293 20.64 10.10 21.38
N SER A 294 21.76 9.66 22.00
CA SER A 294 22.27 10.22 23.26
C SER A 294 22.53 11.74 23.13
N TYR A 295 22.24 12.48 24.20
CA TYR A 295 22.54 13.91 24.32
C TYR A 295 24.03 14.25 24.16
N GLU A 296 24.92 13.28 24.29
CA GLU A 296 26.36 13.50 24.08
C GLU A 296 26.69 13.96 22.66
N TYR A 297 25.89 13.55 21.66
CA TYR A 297 26.12 13.96 20.27
C TYR A 297 25.96 15.46 20.07
N GLN A 298 25.18 16.15 20.88
CA GLN A 298 25.04 17.61 20.82
C GLN A 298 26.38 18.32 21.05
N LYS A 299 27.18 17.83 22.01
CA LYS A 299 28.50 18.38 22.32
C LYS A 299 29.57 17.91 21.36
N ARG A 300 29.54 16.64 20.97
CA ARG A 300 30.55 16.01 20.12
C ARG A 300 30.43 16.38 18.64
N ASN A 301 29.20 16.56 18.15
CA ASN A 301 28.89 16.73 16.74
C ASN A 301 27.96 17.93 16.48
N PRO A 302 28.28 19.15 16.94
CA PRO A 302 27.38 20.31 16.80
C PRO A 302 27.08 20.66 15.33
N ASN A 303 27.98 20.28 14.42
CA ASN A 303 27.80 20.52 12.99
C ASN A 303 26.73 19.64 12.34
N CYS A 304 26.31 18.55 13.00
CA CYS A 304 25.23 17.68 12.54
C CYS A 304 23.83 18.15 12.99
N GLU A 305 23.77 19.21 13.82
CA GLU A 305 22.51 19.86 14.16
C GLU A 305 21.96 20.60 12.94
N VAL A 306 20.69 20.34 12.62
CA VAL A 306 19.97 20.94 11.50
C VAL A 306 19.26 22.20 11.97
N LYS A 307 19.61 23.32 11.38
CA LYS A 307 19.05 24.63 11.71
C LYS A 307 17.76 24.89 10.91
N LYS A 308 16.95 25.83 11.38
CA LYS A 308 15.83 26.33 10.61
C LYS A 308 16.30 26.77 9.22
N PHE A 309 15.52 26.43 8.19
CA PHE A 309 15.77 26.71 6.78
C PHE A 309 16.85 25.82 6.11
N ASP A 310 17.43 24.87 6.83
CA ASP A 310 18.30 23.83 6.23
C ASP A 310 17.46 22.72 5.58
N PHE A 311 18.11 21.98 4.69
CA PHE A 311 17.58 20.73 4.12
C PHE A 311 18.41 19.54 4.57
N ILE A 312 17.78 18.38 4.63
CA ILE A 312 18.45 17.10 4.85
C ILE A 312 18.09 16.19 3.68
N PHE A 313 19.07 15.71 2.94
CA PHE A 313 18.92 14.77 1.84
C PHE A 313 19.43 13.39 2.23
N ALA A 314 18.80 12.33 1.72
CA ALA A 314 19.37 10.99 1.79
C ALA A 314 20.56 10.89 0.82
N ASP A 315 21.71 10.38 1.30
CA ASP A 315 22.88 10.10 0.46
C ASP A 315 22.81 8.70 -0.17
N THR A 316 21.83 7.89 0.24
CA THR A 316 21.67 6.50 -0.15
C THR A 316 20.19 6.22 -0.42
N SER A 317 19.89 5.49 -1.51
CA SER A 317 18.54 5.02 -1.85
C SER A 317 18.56 3.56 -2.30
N GLU A 318 17.53 2.78 -1.92
CA GLU A 318 17.34 1.40 -2.35
C GLU A 318 16.74 1.30 -3.76
N ASP A 319 16.19 2.39 -4.28
CA ASP A 319 15.68 2.52 -5.64
C ASP A 319 16.19 3.80 -6.31
N TYR A 320 16.12 3.83 -7.64
CA TYR A 320 16.56 4.96 -8.45
C TYR A 320 15.65 6.19 -8.25
N GLU A 321 14.37 5.97 -8.02
CA GLU A 321 13.37 7.02 -7.87
C GLU A 321 13.55 7.82 -6.57
N GLY A 322 14.05 7.19 -5.52
CA GLY A 322 14.33 7.83 -4.25
C GLY A 322 15.57 8.74 -4.25
N CYS A 323 16.42 8.69 -5.29
CA CYS A 323 17.58 9.59 -5.39
C CYS A 323 17.14 11.05 -5.45
N GLY A 324 17.65 11.86 -4.51
CA GLY A 324 17.26 13.27 -4.35
C GLY A 324 16.09 13.48 -3.39
N ASN A 325 15.64 12.44 -2.66
CA ASN A 325 14.71 12.63 -1.56
C ASN A 325 15.35 13.45 -0.43
N GLY A 326 14.62 14.46 0.03
CA GLY A 326 15.05 15.35 1.10
C GLY A 326 13.87 15.90 1.89
N VAL A 327 14.17 16.54 2.99
CA VAL A 327 13.21 17.20 3.87
C VAL A 327 13.69 18.59 4.24
N TYR A 328 12.76 19.50 4.47
CA TYR A 328 13.01 20.89 4.81
C TYR A 328 12.70 21.18 6.28
N LYS A 329 13.58 21.87 6.97
CA LYS A 329 13.44 22.24 8.38
C LYS A 329 12.78 23.61 8.51
N ARG A 330 11.50 23.64 8.89
CA ARG A 330 10.70 24.87 9.00
C ARG A 330 10.79 25.57 10.35
N ASP A 331 11.02 24.82 11.42
CA ASP A 331 10.92 25.31 12.81
C ASP A 331 12.30 25.39 13.51
N ASN A 332 12.30 25.93 14.73
CA ASN A 332 13.49 26.03 15.56
C ASN A 332 13.67 24.87 16.54
N SER A 333 12.91 23.77 16.39
CA SER A 333 13.09 22.60 17.24
C SER A 333 14.48 21.99 17.04
N ILE A 334 15.04 21.41 18.10
CA ILE A 334 16.33 20.72 17.98
C ILE A 334 16.13 19.46 17.11
N LEU A 335 17.02 19.28 16.14
CA LEU A 335 17.04 18.12 15.27
C LEU A 335 18.45 17.86 14.79
N PHE A 336 18.86 16.61 14.73
CA PHE A 336 20.13 16.16 14.16
C PHE A 336 19.88 15.36 12.88
N ALA A 337 20.76 15.55 11.89
CA ALA A 337 20.81 14.67 10.75
C ALA A 337 21.56 13.38 11.14
N GLY A 338 20.93 12.23 10.88
CA GLY A 338 21.48 10.93 11.22
C GLY A 338 22.36 10.32 10.13
N TYR A 339 22.52 9.02 10.18
CA TYR A 339 23.35 8.30 9.22
C TYR A 339 22.76 8.33 7.80
N HIS A 340 23.64 8.23 6.81
CA HIS A 340 23.30 8.29 5.39
C HIS A 340 22.49 9.53 5.02
N SER A 341 22.92 10.70 5.51
CA SER A 341 22.30 11.97 5.19
C SER A 341 23.31 13.09 4.88
N ILE A 342 22.87 14.02 4.05
CA ILE A 342 23.57 15.24 3.67
C ILE A 342 22.76 16.43 4.17
N ILE A 343 23.40 17.32 4.92
CA ILE A 343 22.81 18.60 5.33
C ILE A 343 23.16 19.63 4.26
N LEU A 344 22.16 20.35 3.75
CA LEU A 344 22.38 21.60 3.02
C LEU A 344 22.02 22.74 3.96
N ARG A 345 23.03 23.48 4.39
CA ARG A 345 22.91 24.60 5.33
C ARG A 345 22.78 25.90 4.57
N ALA A 346 21.69 26.61 4.81
CA ALA A 346 21.45 27.90 4.18
C ALA A 346 22.52 28.92 4.61
N ILE A 347 23.21 29.53 3.62
CA ILE A 347 24.20 30.62 3.85
C ILE A 347 23.48 31.85 4.41
N ASN A 348 22.35 32.20 3.80
CA ASN A 348 21.48 33.26 4.26
C ASN A 348 20.29 32.61 4.97
N GLN A 349 20.02 32.96 6.22
CA GLN A 349 18.93 32.41 7.02
C GLN A 349 17.55 32.92 6.52
N LYS A 350 17.20 32.54 5.28
CA LYS A 350 15.96 32.90 4.59
C LYS A 350 15.06 31.70 4.42
N ASP A 351 13.76 31.97 4.28
CA ASP A 351 12.79 30.91 3.96
C ASP A 351 13.04 30.34 2.57
N ASN A 352 13.25 29.04 2.51
CA ASN A 352 13.56 28.29 1.30
C ASN A 352 12.42 27.34 0.89
N ARG A 353 11.17 27.60 1.32
CA ARG A 353 10.02 26.72 1.00
C ARG A 353 9.83 26.52 -0.50
N TYR A 354 10.07 27.56 -1.31
CA TYR A 354 10.03 27.44 -2.75
C TYR A 354 10.98 26.33 -3.24
N LEU A 355 12.21 26.32 -2.74
CA LEU A 355 13.19 25.27 -3.07
C LEU A 355 12.76 23.90 -2.54
N ALA A 356 12.10 23.85 -1.38
CA ALA A 356 11.53 22.58 -0.88
C ALA A 356 10.55 21.98 -1.90
N TYR A 357 9.68 22.79 -2.48
CA TYR A 357 8.76 22.36 -3.53
C TYR A 357 9.50 22.02 -4.85
N LEU A 358 10.49 22.80 -5.24
CA LEU A 358 11.30 22.51 -6.42
C LEU A 358 11.98 21.13 -6.31
N PHE A 359 12.54 20.81 -5.14
CA PHE A 359 13.24 19.55 -4.90
C PHE A 359 12.29 18.31 -4.87
N LEU A 360 10.98 18.52 -4.77
CA LEU A 360 9.99 17.45 -4.92
C LEU A 360 9.76 17.08 -6.39
N THR A 361 10.08 17.96 -7.33
CA THR A 361 9.78 17.73 -8.74
C THR A 361 10.68 16.66 -9.36
N ASP A 362 10.11 15.80 -10.18
CA ASP A 362 10.89 14.84 -10.96
C ASP A 362 11.86 15.54 -11.92
N LEU A 363 11.53 16.73 -12.39
CA LEU A 363 12.39 17.56 -13.22
C LEU A 363 13.71 17.86 -12.51
N TRP A 364 13.67 18.36 -11.26
CA TRP A 364 14.90 18.64 -10.51
C TRP A 364 15.64 17.35 -10.12
N ARG A 365 14.90 16.32 -9.69
CA ARG A 365 15.48 15.03 -9.26
C ARG A 365 16.15 14.27 -10.38
N LYS A 366 15.74 14.46 -11.64
CA LYS A 366 16.36 13.82 -12.80
C LYS A 366 17.88 14.07 -12.83
N GLN A 367 18.34 15.31 -12.64
CA GLN A 367 19.76 15.61 -12.62
C GLN A 367 20.52 14.94 -11.46
N ILE A 368 19.86 14.71 -10.32
CA ILE A 368 20.45 13.98 -9.19
C ILE A 368 20.55 12.50 -9.53
N ARG A 369 19.48 11.92 -10.07
CA ARG A 369 19.42 10.51 -10.50
C ARG A 369 20.49 10.19 -11.54
N GLU A 370 20.70 11.05 -12.54
CA GLU A 370 21.72 10.88 -13.59
C GLU A 370 23.15 10.88 -13.05
N THR A 371 23.38 11.50 -11.90
CA THR A 371 24.69 11.54 -11.24
C THR A 371 24.85 10.51 -10.12
N ALA A 372 23.77 9.80 -9.76
CA ALA A 372 23.80 8.76 -8.74
C ALA A 372 24.59 7.53 -9.24
N SER A 373 25.32 6.90 -8.35
CA SER A 373 26.11 5.70 -8.64
C SER A 373 25.60 4.50 -7.85
N GLY A 374 25.64 3.31 -8.45
CA GLY A 374 25.22 2.06 -7.82
C GLY A 374 24.36 1.18 -8.73
N VAL A 375 24.05 -0.04 -8.30
CA VAL A 375 23.22 -1.01 -9.04
C VAL A 375 22.01 -1.47 -8.24
N LYS A 376 22.21 -1.81 -6.97
CA LYS A 376 21.13 -2.23 -6.03
C LYS A 376 20.86 -1.16 -4.98
N VAL A 377 21.89 -0.40 -4.64
CA VAL A 377 21.84 0.73 -3.72
C VAL A 377 22.50 1.88 -4.45
N PHE A 378 21.79 2.99 -4.55
CA PHE A 378 22.23 4.20 -5.24
C PHE A 378 22.79 5.19 -4.24
N SER A 379 23.91 5.83 -4.57
CA SER A 379 24.55 6.84 -3.74
C SER A 379 24.54 8.20 -4.42
N VAL A 380 24.17 9.23 -3.65
CA VAL A 380 24.19 10.63 -4.02
C VAL A 380 25.28 11.31 -3.20
N THR A 381 26.25 11.93 -3.85
CA THR A 381 27.35 12.62 -3.14
C THR A 381 27.01 14.08 -2.85
N GLN A 382 27.64 14.65 -1.81
CA GLN A 382 27.54 16.08 -1.54
C GLN A 382 27.91 16.91 -2.78
N LYS A 383 28.97 16.50 -3.50
CA LYS A 383 29.45 17.18 -4.71
C LYS A 383 28.38 17.20 -5.80
N ASN A 384 27.66 16.09 -6.00
CA ASN A 384 26.59 16.02 -7.00
C ASN A 384 25.45 16.97 -6.61
N LEU A 385 25.04 16.93 -5.33
CA LEU A 385 23.96 17.73 -4.82
C LEU A 385 24.24 19.24 -4.90
N ILE A 386 25.40 19.72 -4.40
CA ILE A 386 25.71 21.15 -4.39
C ILE A 386 25.98 21.73 -5.78
N ASN A 387 26.37 20.92 -6.77
CA ASN A 387 26.55 21.35 -8.14
C ASN A 387 25.31 21.28 -9.00
N SER A 388 24.20 20.75 -8.47
CA SER A 388 22.92 20.72 -9.19
C SER A 388 22.40 22.13 -9.44
N SER A 389 21.70 22.27 -10.56
CA SER A 389 21.12 23.53 -11.01
C SER A 389 19.75 23.74 -10.39
N ILE A 390 19.43 24.98 -10.10
CA ILE A 390 18.14 25.45 -9.59
C ILE A 390 17.70 26.69 -10.36
N ILE A 391 16.41 26.93 -10.35
CA ILE A 391 15.79 28.14 -10.87
C ILE A 391 15.26 28.98 -9.70
N LEU A 392 15.38 30.28 -9.81
CA LEU A 392 15.07 31.21 -8.74
C LEU A 392 14.23 32.37 -9.28
N PRO A 393 12.95 32.44 -8.90
CA PRO A 393 12.15 33.65 -8.98
C PRO A 393 12.75 34.81 -8.16
N PRO A 394 12.31 36.05 -8.33
CA PRO A 394 12.44 37.10 -7.33
C PRO A 394 11.92 36.64 -5.96
N GLU A 395 12.47 37.16 -4.87
CA GLU A 395 12.19 36.67 -3.50
C GLU A 395 10.71 36.76 -3.13
N ASP A 396 10.03 37.84 -3.50
CA ASP A 396 8.61 38.00 -3.25
C ASP A 396 7.79 36.94 -3.97
N GLU A 397 8.13 36.65 -5.22
CA GLU A 397 7.46 35.62 -6.04
C GLU A 397 7.75 34.19 -5.49
N GLN A 398 8.97 33.92 -4.94
CA GLN A 398 9.24 32.66 -4.24
C GLN A 398 8.30 32.44 -3.06
N ASN A 399 8.06 33.49 -2.28
CA ASN A 399 7.14 33.44 -1.14
C ASN A 399 5.69 33.27 -1.58
N GLU A 400 5.27 33.96 -2.64
CA GLU A 400 3.91 33.82 -3.21
C GLU A 400 3.67 32.39 -3.71
N ILE A 401 4.61 31.84 -4.49
CA ILE A 401 4.53 30.45 -4.97
C ILE A 401 4.49 29.47 -3.79
N ALA A 402 5.36 29.64 -2.81
CA ALA A 402 5.40 28.76 -1.64
C ALA A 402 4.09 28.81 -0.82
N ASN A 403 3.54 30.00 -0.61
CA ASN A 403 2.26 30.18 0.09
C ASN A 403 1.08 29.56 -0.69
N TYR A 404 1.04 29.76 -2.00
CA TYR A 404 0.05 29.15 -2.88
C TYR A 404 0.11 27.62 -2.78
N LEU A 405 1.31 27.05 -2.89
CA LEU A 405 1.50 25.62 -2.83
C LEU A 405 1.19 25.03 -1.45
N ASP A 406 1.55 25.73 -0.36
CA ASP A 406 1.17 25.31 1.00
C ASP A 406 -0.35 25.17 1.13
N VAL A 407 -1.12 26.15 0.66
CA VAL A 407 -2.59 26.12 0.73
C VAL A 407 -3.15 25.00 -0.16
N LYS A 408 -2.68 24.91 -1.39
CA LYS A 408 -3.20 23.92 -2.36
C LYS A 408 -2.84 22.48 -1.98
N CYS A 409 -1.58 22.22 -1.63
CA CYS A 409 -1.13 20.89 -1.24
C CYS A 409 -1.82 20.42 0.04
N ASN A 410 -1.92 21.26 1.08
CA ASN A 410 -2.61 20.91 2.31
C ASN A 410 -4.09 20.55 2.05
N LYS A 411 -4.77 21.30 1.16
CA LYS A 411 -6.15 20.98 0.79
C LYS A 411 -6.25 19.62 0.08
N ILE A 412 -5.35 19.34 -0.87
CA ILE A 412 -5.33 18.05 -1.59
C ILE A 412 -5.02 16.92 -0.60
N ASP A 413 -4.04 17.09 0.28
CA ASP A 413 -3.67 16.08 1.28
C ASP A 413 -4.84 15.77 2.23
N SER A 414 -5.58 16.80 2.67
CA SER A 414 -6.80 16.60 3.47
C SER A 414 -7.84 15.77 2.73
N ILE A 415 -8.08 16.06 1.44
CA ILE A 415 -9.03 15.29 0.62
C ILE A 415 -8.56 13.84 0.47
N ILE A 416 -7.27 13.61 0.25
CA ILE A 416 -6.70 12.25 0.15
C ILE A 416 -6.88 11.48 1.45
N VAL A 417 -6.65 12.11 2.61
CA VAL A 417 -6.87 11.49 3.93
C VAL A 417 -8.33 11.11 4.12
N ASP A 418 -9.28 11.99 3.78
CA ASP A 418 -10.70 11.71 3.87
C ASP A 418 -11.13 10.55 2.95
N LYS A 419 -10.59 10.51 1.72
CA LYS A 419 -10.85 9.40 0.78
C LYS A 419 -10.28 8.07 1.27
N LYS A 420 -9.08 8.06 1.84
CA LYS A 420 -8.50 6.84 2.46
C LYS A 420 -9.37 6.32 3.60
N LYS A 421 -9.91 7.22 4.44
CA LYS A 421 -10.85 6.87 5.51
C LYS A 421 -12.18 6.32 4.96
N GLN A 422 -12.70 6.90 3.86
CA GLN A 422 -13.89 6.40 3.19
C GLN A 422 -13.66 4.97 2.66
N LEU A 423 -12.49 4.73 2.05
CA LEU A 423 -12.08 3.43 1.54
C LEU A 423 -12.05 2.38 2.65
N GLU A 424 -11.37 2.66 3.76
CA GLU A 424 -11.34 1.78 4.93
C GLU A 424 -12.75 1.50 5.48
N THR A 425 -13.58 2.53 5.59
CA THR A 425 -14.96 2.39 6.09
C THR A 425 -15.81 1.50 5.18
N LEU A 426 -15.71 1.70 3.86
CA LEU A 426 -16.46 0.92 2.89
C LEU A 426 -15.99 -0.54 2.81
N GLU A 427 -14.68 -0.79 2.95
CA GLU A 427 -14.14 -2.15 3.09
C GLU A 427 -14.68 -2.87 4.35
N GLN A 428 -14.73 -2.17 5.48
CA GLN A 428 -15.30 -2.73 6.72
C GLN A 428 -16.79 -2.99 6.57
N TYR A 429 -17.53 -2.07 5.95
CA TYR A 429 -18.94 -2.26 5.65
C TYR A 429 -19.19 -3.49 4.77
N LYS A 430 -18.41 -3.68 3.69
CA LYS A 430 -18.46 -4.86 2.83
C LYS A 430 -18.29 -6.16 3.64
N LYS A 431 -17.27 -6.20 4.49
CA LYS A 431 -16.97 -7.37 5.34
C LYS A 431 -18.11 -7.66 6.32
N SER A 432 -18.65 -6.62 6.98
CA SER A 432 -19.77 -6.75 7.90
C SER A 432 -21.03 -7.21 7.19
N LEU A 433 -21.32 -6.64 6.02
CA LEU A 433 -22.49 -6.98 5.21
C LEU A 433 -22.50 -8.48 4.87
N ILE A 434 -21.41 -8.98 4.29
CA ILE A 434 -21.32 -10.41 3.96
C ILE A 434 -21.52 -11.26 5.21
N TYR A 435 -20.84 -10.94 6.30
CA TYR A 435 -20.94 -11.68 7.55
C TYR A 435 -22.37 -11.71 8.12
N GLU A 436 -23.05 -10.57 8.17
CA GLU A 436 -24.40 -10.45 8.72
C GLU A 436 -25.43 -11.25 7.91
N TYR A 437 -25.30 -11.25 6.58
CA TYR A 437 -26.21 -12.03 5.73
C TYR A 437 -25.93 -13.54 5.82
N VAL A 438 -24.66 -13.97 5.75
CA VAL A 438 -24.36 -15.41 5.80
C VAL A 438 -24.55 -16.03 7.18
N THR A 439 -24.67 -15.22 8.24
CA THR A 439 -25.00 -15.67 9.59
C THR A 439 -26.49 -15.43 9.98
N GLY A 440 -27.27 -14.82 9.06
CA GLY A 440 -28.68 -14.55 9.28
C GLY A 440 -28.99 -13.44 10.28
N LYS A 441 -28.00 -12.57 10.58
CA LYS A 441 -28.19 -11.37 11.43
C LYS A 441 -28.96 -10.28 10.72
N LYS A 442 -28.90 -10.29 9.37
CA LYS A 442 -29.78 -9.53 8.49
C LYS A 442 -30.59 -10.48 7.61
N SER A 443 -31.81 -10.10 7.30
CA SER A 443 -32.70 -10.77 6.34
C SER A 443 -32.57 -10.08 4.99
N SER A 444 -32.49 -10.86 3.90
CA SER A 444 -32.61 -10.42 2.52
C SER A 444 -34.06 -10.16 2.13
#